data_27f9e5a9c1a0851f09bfc2dcbfc4c955
#
_entry.id   27f9e5a9c1a0851f09bfc2dcbfc4c955
#
_cell.length_a   1.000
_cell.length_b   1.000
_cell.length_c   1.000
_cell.angle_alpha   90.00
_cell.angle_beta   90.00
_cell.angle_gamma   90.00
#
_symmetry.space_group_name_H-M   'P 1'
#
loop_
_entity.id
_entity.type
_entity.pdbx_description
1 polymer ?
#
loop_
_entity_poly.entity_id
_entity_poly.type
_entity_poly.pdbx_seq_one_letter_code
_entity_poly.pdbx_strand_id
1 'polypeptide(L)'
;VLTDIDAVFEPGKVNLIIGKSGSGKTVLLKSLIGLHSIDKGKIFYNDRDITVMNNKQIKDIRKELGVVFQGGALFDSLSVLENVKFPLNLFSSMTEKEKTERAIFCLNRVNLNNVENLYPAEISGGMKKRVAIARAIVLQPKYLFCDEPNSGLDPLTSIVIDNLLSELTHEYDMTTVINTHDMNSVFEIGEKVLFIHEGHKEWEGSNEEIMYTNNKALNEFLFSSKLNRMVREKLGKKSEE
;
A
#
# COMPACT_ATOMS: atom_id res chain seq x y z
N VAL A 1 -2.69 1.67 -21.39
CA VAL A 1 -3.32 1.05 -20.22
C VAL A 1 -3.91 2.11 -19.30
N LEU A 2 -3.16 3.17 -19.02
CA LEU A 2 -3.61 4.31 -18.23
C LEU A 2 -3.59 5.56 -19.10
N THR A 3 -4.59 6.40 -18.97
CA THR A 3 -4.73 7.64 -19.75
C THR A 3 -5.23 8.76 -18.83
N ASP A 4 -4.53 9.89 -18.85
CA ASP A 4 -4.92 11.14 -18.19
C ASP A 4 -5.27 10.95 -16.69
N ILE A 5 -4.30 10.41 -15.94
CA ILE A 5 -4.42 10.24 -14.48
C ILE A 5 -3.75 11.43 -13.79
N ASP A 6 -4.55 12.34 -13.27
CA ASP A 6 -4.10 13.42 -12.39
C ASP A 6 -4.58 13.12 -10.96
N ALA A 7 -3.65 12.90 -10.03
CA ALA A 7 -3.97 12.59 -8.64
C ALA A 7 -2.90 13.14 -7.69
N VAL A 8 -3.31 13.46 -6.48
CA VAL A 8 -2.42 13.84 -5.39
C VAL A 8 -2.64 12.88 -4.23
N PHE A 9 -1.56 12.25 -3.76
CA PHE A 9 -1.57 11.43 -2.56
C PHE A 9 -1.15 12.27 -1.37
N GLU A 10 -1.98 12.29 -0.33
CA GLU A 10 -1.81 13.18 0.80
C GLU A 10 -0.82 12.59 1.82
N PRO A 11 0.11 13.41 2.36
CA PRO A 11 1.04 12.96 3.40
C PRO A 11 0.30 12.65 4.71
N GLY A 12 0.87 11.74 5.49
CA GLY A 12 0.31 11.32 6.77
C GLY A 12 -1.01 10.55 6.68
N LYS A 13 -1.44 10.17 5.47
CA LYS A 13 -2.72 9.50 5.22
C LYS A 13 -2.59 8.20 4.48
N VAL A 14 -3.60 7.34 4.67
CA VAL A 14 -3.82 6.14 3.88
C VAL A 14 -4.61 6.51 2.62
N ASN A 15 -3.90 6.57 1.49
CA ASN A 15 -4.47 6.83 0.18
C ASN A 15 -4.74 5.49 -0.52
N LEU A 16 -5.96 5.24 -0.94
CA LEU A 16 -6.34 4.00 -1.61
C LEU A 16 -6.51 4.22 -3.11
N ILE A 17 -6.00 3.29 -3.91
CA ILE A 17 -6.30 3.15 -5.33
C ILE A 17 -7.21 1.93 -5.48
N ILE A 18 -8.46 2.16 -5.86
CA ILE A 18 -9.47 1.12 -6.00
C ILE A 18 -9.93 0.94 -7.45
N GLY A 19 -10.53 -0.18 -7.75
CA GLY A 19 -11.08 -0.50 -9.06
C GLY A 19 -11.10 -2.00 -9.34
N LYS A 20 -11.78 -2.40 -10.40
CA LYS A 20 -11.87 -3.81 -10.82
C LYS A 20 -10.47 -4.38 -11.16
N SER A 21 -10.34 -5.71 -11.13
CA SER A 21 -9.14 -6.36 -11.64
C SER A 21 -8.92 -5.96 -13.11
N GLY A 22 -7.67 -5.66 -13.47
CA GLY A 22 -7.32 -5.19 -14.81
C GLY A 22 -7.57 -3.71 -15.09
N SER A 23 -8.11 -2.91 -14.17
CA SER A 23 -8.36 -1.46 -14.39
C SER A 23 -7.09 -0.60 -14.50
N GLY A 24 -5.91 -1.14 -14.15
CA GLY A 24 -4.63 -0.41 -14.24
C GLY A 24 -3.99 -0.04 -12.89
N LYS A 25 -4.59 -0.38 -11.74
CA LYS A 25 -4.08 -0.03 -10.39
C LYS A 25 -2.61 -0.40 -10.16
N THR A 26 -2.25 -1.66 -10.42
CA THR A 26 -0.86 -2.14 -10.28
C THR A 26 0.09 -1.46 -11.27
N VAL A 27 -0.39 -1.11 -12.48
CA VAL A 27 0.41 -0.34 -13.44
C VAL A 27 0.66 1.06 -12.89
N LEU A 28 -0.37 1.74 -12.36
CA LEU A 28 -0.21 3.06 -11.74
C LEU A 28 0.80 2.99 -10.58
N LEU A 29 0.62 2.07 -9.63
CA LEU A 29 1.53 1.92 -8.51
C LEU A 29 2.98 1.65 -8.97
N LYS A 30 3.18 0.74 -9.94
CA LYS A 30 4.52 0.46 -10.50
C LYS A 30 5.13 1.66 -11.24
N SER A 31 4.31 2.51 -11.87
CA SER A 31 4.77 3.77 -12.47
C SER A 31 5.19 4.78 -11.40
N LEU A 32 4.40 4.90 -10.32
CA LEU A 32 4.73 5.78 -9.20
C LEU A 32 6.10 5.43 -8.59
N ILE A 33 6.40 4.17 -8.34
CA ILE A 33 7.69 3.72 -7.77
C ILE A 33 8.83 3.62 -8.80
N GLY A 34 8.59 4.03 -10.04
CA GLY A 34 9.60 4.04 -11.10
C GLY A 34 10.03 2.65 -11.59
N LEU A 35 9.15 1.64 -11.50
CA LEU A 35 9.33 0.32 -12.12
C LEU A 35 8.80 0.24 -13.55
N HIS A 36 7.87 1.12 -13.90
CA HIS A 36 7.40 1.32 -15.27
C HIS A 36 7.67 2.75 -15.71
N SER A 37 8.20 2.93 -16.92
CA SER A 37 8.27 4.24 -17.57
C SER A 37 6.86 4.67 -17.99
N ILE A 38 6.63 5.98 -17.94
CA ILE A 38 5.42 6.59 -18.50
C ILE A 38 5.73 7.20 -19.87
N ASP A 39 4.77 7.15 -20.78
CA ASP A 39 4.94 7.71 -22.14
C ASP A 39 4.82 9.23 -22.12
N LYS A 40 3.93 9.78 -21.29
CA LYS A 40 3.65 11.22 -21.14
C LYS A 40 3.25 11.55 -19.72
N GLY A 41 3.38 12.82 -19.34
CA GLY A 41 3.05 13.31 -18.01
C GLY A 41 4.27 13.38 -17.08
N LYS A 42 4.02 13.58 -15.78
CA LYS A 42 5.04 13.76 -14.76
C LYS A 42 4.63 13.08 -13.46
N ILE A 43 5.61 12.61 -12.70
CA ILE A 43 5.42 12.06 -11.36
C ILE A 43 6.31 12.83 -10.41
N PHE A 44 5.71 13.45 -9.40
CA PHE A 44 6.40 14.25 -8.40
C PHE A 44 6.41 13.58 -7.04
N TYR A 45 7.57 13.62 -6.38
CA TYR A 45 7.74 13.37 -4.96
C TYR A 45 8.08 14.70 -4.30
N ASN A 46 7.09 15.37 -3.71
CA ASN A 46 7.12 16.79 -3.40
C ASN A 46 7.50 17.58 -4.69
N ASP A 47 8.56 18.38 -4.66
CA ASP A 47 9.02 19.19 -5.81
C ASP A 47 9.96 18.42 -6.76
N ARG A 48 10.17 17.10 -6.56
CA ARG A 48 11.11 16.28 -7.32
C ARG A 48 10.40 15.50 -8.41
N ASP A 49 10.59 15.93 -9.66
CA ASP A 49 10.08 15.21 -10.86
C ASP A 49 10.94 13.98 -11.17
N ILE A 50 10.43 12.77 -10.84
CA ILE A 50 11.18 11.54 -11.07
C ILE A 50 11.28 11.13 -12.53
N THR A 51 10.45 11.71 -13.41
CA THR A 51 10.42 11.34 -14.83
C THR A 51 11.66 11.83 -15.60
N VAL A 52 12.38 12.81 -15.05
CA VAL A 52 13.59 13.40 -15.64
C VAL A 52 14.86 13.09 -14.84
N MET A 53 14.76 12.28 -13.79
CA MET A 53 15.89 11.95 -12.92
C MET A 53 16.84 10.94 -13.55
N ASN A 54 18.13 11.14 -13.29
CA ASN A 54 19.16 10.16 -13.61
C ASN A 54 19.20 9.00 -12.59
N ASN A 55 19.93 7.93 -12.90
CA ASN A 55 20.00 6.71 -12.06
C ASN A 55 20.45 6.99 -10.61
N LYS A 56 21.33 7.98 -10.37
CA LYS A 56 21.80 8.33 -9.03
C LYS A 56 20.65 8.95 -8.22
N GLN A 57 19.94 9.91 -8.80
CA GLN A 57 18.80 10.57 -8.18
C GLN A 57 17.65 9.58 -7.89
N ILE A 58 17.37 8.68 -8.84
CA ILE A 58 16.37 7.59 -8.63
C ILE A 58 16.80 6.68 -7.46
N LYS A 59 18.09 6.35 -7.33
CA LYS A 59 18.59 5.57 -6.19
C LYS A 59 18.36 6.28 -4.86
N ASP A 60 18.48 7.59 -4.81
CA ASP A 60 18.22 8.35 -3.59
C ASP A 60 16.72 8.40 -3.25
N ILE A 61 15.85 8.56 -4.25
CA ILE A 61 14.38 8.42 -4.04
C ILE A 61 14.03 7.03 -3.48
N ARG A 62 14.62 5.96 -4.02
CA ARG A 62 14.33 4.57 -3.57
C ARG A 62 14.63 4.33 -2.10
N LYS A 63 15.54 5.07 -1.48
CA LYS A 63 15.79 4.99 -0.03
C LYS A 63 14.61 5.52 0.80
N GLU A 64 13.81 6.41 0.21
CA GLU A 64 12.65 7.02 0.84
C GLU A 64 11.35 6.21 0.58
N LEU A 65 11.43 5.13 -0.23
CA LEU A 65 10.30 4.28 -0.59
C LEU A 65 10.31 2.97 0.19
N GLY A 66 9.20 2.63 0.82
CA GLY A 66 8.87 1.27 1.24
C GLY A 66 7.90 0.64 0.23
N VAL A 67 8.10 -0.62 -0.13
CA VAL A 67 7.23 -1.31 -1.08
C VAL A 67 6.84 -2.69 -0.56
N VAL A 68 5.54 -2.96 -0.53
CA VAL A 68 4.95 -4.26 -0.22
C VAL A 68 4.24 -4.78 -1.46
N PHE A 69 4.77 -5.83 -2.07
CA PHE A 69 4.17 -6.46 -3.24
C PHE A 69 3.10 -7.49 -2.85
N GLN A 70 2.17 -7.78 -3.72
CA GLN A 70 1.05 -8.70 -3.51
C GLN A 70 1.46 -10.05 -2.92
N GLY A 71 2.54 -10.67 -3.41
CA GLY A 71 3.10 -11.92 -2.87
C GLY A 71 4.04 -11.76 -1.68
N GLY A 72 4.28 -10.55 -1.18
CA GLY A 72 5.31 -10.23 -0.20
C GLY A 72 6.72 -10.16 -0.80
N ALA A 73 6.99 -10.87 -1.87
CA ALA A 73 8.29 -10.93 -2.58
C ALA A 73 9.48 -11.14 -1.63
N LEU A 74 9.32 -12.05 -0.65
CA LEU A 74 10.42 -12.45 0.22
C LEU A 74 11.40 -13.32 -0.54
N PHE A 75 12.67 -13.22 -0.18
CA PHE A 75 13.70 -14.11 -0.68
C PHE A 75 13.64 -15.44 0.07
N ASP A 76 13.30 -16.52 -0.60
CA ASP A 76 13.12 -17.84 0.02
C ASP A 76 14.43 -18.41 0.60
N SER A 77 15.57 -17.99 0.05
CA SER A 77 16.91 -18.39 0.50
C SER A 77 17.43 -17.58 1.70
N LEU A 78 16.71 -16.57 2.15
CA LEU A 78 17.07 -15.73 3.29
C LEU A 78 16.12 -16.00 4.45
N SER A 79 16.66 -15.96 5.69
CA SER A 79 15.82 -15.97 6.89
C SER A 79 14.93 -14.74 6.98
N VAL A 80 13.97 -14.75 7.90
CA VAL A 80 13.09 -13.60 8.18
C VAL A 80 13.93 -12.36 8.52
N LEU A 81 14.91 -12.51 9.42
CA LEU A 81 15.81 -11.40 9.79
C LEU A 81 16.59 -10.86 8.59
N GLU A 82 17.17 -11.74 7.78
CA GLU A 82 17.94 -11.34 6.59
C GLU A 82 17.07 -10.66 5.55
N ASN A 83 15.81 -11.12 5.36
CA ASN A 83 14.83 -10.44 4.50
C ASN A 83 14.60 -9.00 4.97
N VAL A 84 14.39 -8.77 6.27
CA VAL A 84 14.16 -7.43 6.81
C VAL A 84 15.42 -6.57 6.75
N LYS A 85 16.62 -7.15 6.98
CA LYS A 85 17.92 -6.46 6.88
C LYS A 85 18.30 -6.10 5.45
N PHE A 86 17.74 -6.75 4.44
CA PHE A 86 18.17 -6.61 3.05
C PHE A 86 18.25 -5.15 2.56
N PRO A 87 17.24 -4.29 2.77
CA PRO A 87 17.34 -2.87 2.37
C PRO A 87 18.45 -2.12 3.12
N LEU A 88 18.68 -2.43 4.40
CA LEU A 88 19.77 -1.82 5.18
C LEU A 88 21.15 -2.17 4.61
N ASN A 89 21.34 -3.39 4.09
CA ASN A 89 22.57 -3.82 3.46
C ASN A 89 22.85 -3.06 2.14
N LEU A 90 21.79 -2.64 1.44
CA LEU A 90 21.93 -1.91 0.17
C LEU A 90 22.09 -0.40 0.33
N PHE A 91 21.45 0.18 1.35
CA PHE A 91 21.23 1.63 1.40
C PHE A 91 21.70 2.31 2.68
N SER A 92 22.14 1.58 3.70
CA SER A 92 22.64 2.19 4.94
C SER A 92 24.14 1.95 5.16
N SER A 93 24.75 2.81 5.96
CA SER A 93 26.13 2.68 6.46
C SER A 93 26.20 2.12 7.89
N MET A 94 25.07 1.61 8.42
CA MET A 94 24.99 1.01 9.75
C MET A 94 25.91 -0.20 9.88
N THR A 95 26.43 -0.41 11.08
CA THR A 95 27.15 -1.64 11.45
C THR A 95 26.21 -2.84 11.43
N GLU A 96 26.72 -4.06 11.36
CA GLU A 96 25.92 -5.28 11.38
C GLU A 96 25.06 -5.41 12.64
N LYS A 97 25.56 -4.94 13.78
CA LYS A 97 24.83 -4.90 15.04
C LYS A 97 23.63 -3.96 14.95
N GLU A 98 23.85 -2.71 14.51
CA GLU A 98 22.79 -1.72 14.34
C GLU A 98 21.71 -2.17 13.34
N LYS A 99 22.10 -2.79 12.21
CA LYS A 99 21.17 -3.36 11.24
C LYS A 99 20.31 -4.45 11.86
N THR A 100 20.92 -5.32 12.67
CA THR A 100 20.21 -6.41 13.34
C THR A 100 19.22 -5.87 14.37
N GLU A 101 19.64 -4.94 15.21
CA GLU A 101 18.77 -4.29 16.21
C GLU A 101 17.59 -3.56 15.52
N ARG A 102 17.85 -2.85 14.42
CA ARG A 102 16.82 -2.17 13.64
C ARG A 102 15.84 -3.16 13.00
N ALA A 103 16.31 -4.25 12.45
CA ALA A 103 15.45 -5.27 11.85
C ALA A 103 14.57 -5.97 12.89
N ILE A 104 15.12 -6.32 14.06
CA ILE A 104 14.37 -6.90 15.19
C ILE A 104 13.30 -5.90 15.67
N PHE A 105 13.65 -4.62 15.81
CA PHE A 105 12.69 -3.58 16.14
C PHE A 105 11.50 -3.56 15.15
N CYS A 106 11.78 -3.63 13.85
CA CYS A 106 10.72 -3.64 12.82
C CYS A 106 9.88 -4.94 12.87
N LEU A 107 10.48 -6.10 13.16
CA LEU A 107 9.75 -7.35 13.36
C LEU A 107 8.80 -7.25 14.56
N ASN A 108 9.28 -6.73 15.69
CA ASN A 108 8.44 -6.53 16.87
C ASN A 108 7.30 -5.55 16.58
N ARG A 109 7.55 -4.48 15.80
CA ARG A 109 6.53 -3.49 15.43
C ARG A 109 5.39 -4.09 14.59
N VAL A 110 5.66 -5.15 13.84
CA VAL A 110 4.63 -5.90 13.11
C VAL A 110 4.13 -7.13 13.88
N ASN A 111 4.35 -7.19 15.19
CA ASN A 111 3.94 -8.29 16.08
C ASN A 111 4.50 -9.66 15.64
N LEU A 112 5.76 -9.71 15.28
CA LEU A 112 6.51 -10.92 14.98
C LEU A 112 7.70 -11.04 15.95
N ASN A 113 7.63 -12.01 16.87
CA ASN A 113 8.67 -12.27 17.87
C ASN A 113 9.19 -13.69 17.71
N ASN A 114 10.48 -13.91 17.96
CA ASN A 114 11.14 -15.22 17.92
C ASN A 114 11.02 -15.96 16.57
N VAL A 115 11.02 -15.20 15.45
CA VAL A 115 10.91 -15.73 14.09
C VAL A 115 12.14 -15.42 13.23
N GLU A 116 13.16 -14.81 13.81
CA GLU A 116 14.31 -14.22 13.12
C GLU A 116 15.06 -15.23 12.26
N ASN A 117 15.16 -16.47 12.75
CA ASN A 117 15.89 -17.56 12.12
C ASN A 117 15.04 -18.44 11.20
N LEU A 118 13.72 -18.23 11.17
CA LEU A 118 12.83 -18.98 10.30
C LEU A 118 12.97 -18.51 8.84
N TYR A 119 12.67 -19.41 7.93
CA TYR A 119 12.63 -19.11 6.50
C TYR A 119 11.18 -18.87 6.03
N PRO A 120 10.97 -18.20 4.87
CA PRO A 120 9.62 -17.97 4.36
C PRO A 120 8.77 -19.23 4.26
N ALA A 121 9.35 -20.39 3.96
CA ALA A 121 8.62 -21.66 3.87
C ALA A 121 8.06 -22.15 5.22
N GLU A 122 8.61 -21.67 6.35
CA GLU A 122 8.28 -22.10 7.70
C GLU A 122 7.24 -21.21 8.40
N ILE A 123 6.80 -20.13 7.75
CA ILE A 123 5.88 -19.13 8.31
C ILE A 123 4.56 -19.05 7.51
N SER A 124 3.48 -18.65 8.19
CA SER A 124 2.16 -18.53 7.59
C SER A 124 2.08 -17.39 6.55
N GLY A 125 1.04 -17.38 5.71
CA GLY A 125 0.79 -16.31 4.74
C GLY A 125 0.68 -14.93 5.39
N GLY A 126 -0.05 -14.81 6.49
CA GLY A 126 -0.15 -13.56 7.26
C GLY A 126 1.19 -13.12 7.87
N MET A 127 2.02 -14.06 8.34
CA MET A 127 3.38 -13.75 8.81
C MET A 127 4.26 -13.26 7.66
N LYS A 128 4.20 -13.89 6.48
CA LYS A 128 4.93 -13.42 5.28
C LYS A 128 4.59 -11.97 4.93
N LYS A 129 3.32 -11.59 4.99
CA LYS A 129 2.87 -10.21 4.77
C LYS A 129 3.46 -9.26 5.79
N ARG A 130 3.43 -9.61 7.08
CA ARG A 130 4.02 -8.81 8.15
C ARG A 130 5.54 -8.68 8.03
N VAL A 131 6.25 -9.73 7.63
CA VAL A 131 7.69 -9.65 7.31
C VAL A 131 7.95 -8.69 6.14
N ALA A 132 7.12 -8.74 5.09
CA ALA A 132 7.24 -7.82 3.96
C ALA A 132 7.01 -6.36 4.38
N ILE A 133 6.05 -6.10 5.29
CA ILE A 133 5.83 -4.76 5.87
C ILE A 133 7.04 -4.34 6.72
N ALA A 134 7.57 -5.20 7.60
CA ALA A 134 8.76 -4.92 8.40
C ALA A 134 9.96 -4.56 7.52
N ARG A 135 10.17 -5.29 6.42
CA ARG A 135 11.20 -4.99 5.41
C ARG A 135 10.96 -3.64 4.73
N ALA A 136 9.70 -3.30 4.42
CA ALA A 136 9.38 -2.05 3.76
C ALA A 136 9.64 -0.82 4.65
N ILE A 137 9.42 -0.93 5.97
CA ILE A 137 9.58 0.20 6.91
C ILE A 137 10.97 0.29 7.54
N VAL A 138 11.89 -0.66 7.26
CA VAL A 138 13.19 -0.75 7.96
C VAL A 138 14.08 0.47 7.74
N LEU A 139 13.98 1.12 6.57
CA LEU A 139 14.69 2.36 6.23
C LEU A 139 13.96 3.63 6.69
N GLN A 140 12.85 3.53 7.39
CA GLN A 140 11.98 4.68 7.75
C GLN A 140 11.56 5.49 6.51
N PRO A 141 10.85 4.85 5.57
CA PRO A 141 10.47 5.51 4.33
C PRO A 141 9.51 6.68 4.58
N LYS A 142 9.53 7.67 3.70
CA LYS A 142 8.52 8.74 3.65
C LYS A 142 7.26 8.31 2.91
N TYR A 143 7.41 7.34 2.00
CA TYR A 143 6.34 6.87 1.12
C TYR A 143 6.27 5.35 1.20
N LEU A 144 5.09 4.83 1.51
CA LEU A 144 4.82 3.39 1.57
C LEU A 144 3.84 3.00 0.46
N PHE A 145 4.24 2.08 -0.41
CA PHE A 145 3.41 1.58 -1.49
C PHE A 145 3.06 0.11 -1.26
N CYS A 146 1.77 -0.23 -1.27
CA CYS A 146 1.30 -1.59 -1.04
C CYS A 146 0.41 -2.04 -2.22
N ASP A 147 0.82 -3.12 -2.88
CA ASP A 147 0.04 -3.73 -3.96
C ASP A 147 -0.73 -4.92 -3.41
N GLU A 148 -2.02 -4.77 -3.18
CA GLU A 148 -2.94 -5.78 -2.64
C GLU A 148 -2.38 -6.51 -1.39
N PRO A 149 -2.07 -5.79 -0.30
CA PRO A 149 -1.38 -6.36 0.87
C PRO A 149 -2.17 -7.50 1.52
N ASN A 150 -3.50 -7.49 1.43
CA ASN A 150 -4.42 -8.48 2.03
C ASN A 150 -4.74 -9.66 1.12
N SER A 151 -4.29 -9.66 -0.11
CA SER A 151 -4.60 -10.72 -1.07
C SER A 151 -4.22 -12.11 -0.55
N GLY A 152 -5.18 -13.04 -0.58
CA GLY A 152 -4.99 -14.43 -0.16
C GLY A 152 -5.02 -14.67 1.36
N LEU A 153 -5.44 -13.70 2.15
CA LEU A 153 -5.63 -13.82 3.60
C LEU A 153 -7.12 -14.05 3.95
N ASP A 154 -7.36 -14.63 5.11
CA ASP A 154 -8.70 -14.68 5.69
C ASP A 154 -9.14 -13.28 6.17
N PRO A 155 -10.45 -13.04 6.34
CA PRO A 155 -10.97 -11.70 6.67
C PRO A 155 -10.40 -11.11 7.98
N LEU A 156 -10.19 -11.94 9.01
CA LEU A 156 -9.66 -11.45 10.29
C LEU A 156 -8.19 -11.05 10.17
N THR A 157 -7.40 -11.84 9.47
CA THR A 157 -5.99 -11.53 9.19
C THR A 157 -5.88 -10.28 8.30
N SER A 158 -6.79 -10.08 7.35
CA SER A 158 -6.85 -8.87 6.51
C SER A 158 -7.04 -7.60 7.33
N ILE A 159 -7.99 -7.60 8.27
CA ILE A 159 -8.22 -6.47 9.19
C ILE A 159 -6.96 -6.16 10.01
N VAL A 160 -6.25 -7.18 10.49
CA VAL A 160 -4.99 -6.98 11.24
C VAL A 160 -3.92 -6.29 10.38
N ILE A 161 -3.81 -6.67 9.10
CA ILE A 161 -2.86 -6.03 8.17
C ILE A 161 -3.28 -4.58 7.86
N ASP A 162 -4.56 -4.32 7.64
CA ASP A 162 -5.08 -2.99 7.37
C ASP A 162 -4.81 -2.05 8.55
N ASN A 163 -5.19 -2.45 9.76
CA ASN A 163 -4.94 -1.67 10.97
C ASN A 163 -3.45 -1.40 11.18
N LEU A 164 -2.59 -2.40 10.96
CA LEU A 164 -1.15 -2.25 11.05
C LEU A 164 -0.62 -1.20 10.06
N LEU A 165 -1.08 -1.21 8.81
CA LEU A 165 -0.68 -0.23 7.79
C LEU A 165 -1.16 1.18 8.15
N SER A 166 -2.39 1.31 8.66
CA SER A 166 -2.94 2.58 9.14
C SER A 166 -2.14 3.13 10.32
N GLU A 167 -1.90 2.31 11.35
CA GLU A 167 -1.08 2.68 12.52
C GLU A 167 0.31 3.16 12.12
N LEU A 168 1.02 2.40 11.26
CA LEU A 168 2.36 2.76 10.79
C LEU A 168 2.35 4.05 9.97
N THR A 169 1.31 4.28 9.17
CA THR A 169 1.13 5.50 8.37
C THR A 169 1.11 6.73 9.28
N HIS A 170 0.27 6.72 10.30
CA HIS A 170 0.12 7.86 11.22
C HIS A 170 1.31 7.99 12.17
N GLU A 171 1.85 6.88 12.69
CA GLU A 171 3.00 6.91 13.60
C GLU A 171 4.25 7.51 12.96
N TYR A 172 4.49 7.19 11.69
CA TYR A 172 5.68 7.65 10.96
C TYR A 172 5.41 8.81 9.99
N ASP A 173 4.20 9.36 9.99
CA ASP A 173 3.76 10.45 9.10
C ASP A 173 4.07 10.15 7.62
N MET A 174 3.81 8.90 7.20
CA MET A 174 4.09 8.44 5.84
C MET A 174 2.96 8.80 4.88
N THR A 175 3.30 9.09 3.62
CA THR A 175 2.33 9.02 2.53
C THR A 175 2.18 7.54 2.14
N THR A 176 1.09 6.90 2.55
CA THR A 176 0.83 5.49 2.22
C THR A 176 -0.15 5.38 1.06
N VAL A 177 0.23 4.61 0.03
CA VAL A 177 -0.59 4.35 -1.15
C VAL A 177 -0.84 2.85 -1.27
N ILE A 178 -2.09 2.42 -1.15
CA ILE A 178 -2.49 1.02 -1.17
C ILE A 178 -3.39 0.75 -2.38
N ASN A 179 -2.99 -0.15 -3.25
CA ASN A 179 -3.90 -0.76 -4.22
C ASN A 179 -4.75 -1.81 -3.55
N THR A 180 -6.06 -1.74 -3.68
CA THR A 180 -6.96 -2.78 -3.19
C THR A 180 -8.22 -2.90 -4.04
N HIS A 181 -8.83 -4.06 -4.01
CA HIS A 181 -10.19 -4.32 -4.47
C HIS A 181 -11.10 -4.74 -3.30
N ASP A 182 -10.57 -4.77 -2.07
CA ASP A 182 -11.32 -5.10 -0.87
C ASP A 182 -12.05 -3.87 -0.33
N MET A 183 -13.38 -3.96 -0.29
CA MET A 183 -14.21 -2.87 0.23
C MET A 183 -14.09 -2.68 1.74
N ASN A 184 -13.73 -3.72 2.49
CA ASN A 184 -13.50 -3.57 3.92
C ASN A 184 -12.33 -2.60 4.15
N SER A 185 -11.21 -2.76 3.45
CA SER A 185 -10.08 -1.83 3.54
C SER A 185 -10.49 -0.39 3.21
N VAL A 186 -11.41 -0.20 2.23
CA VAL A 186 -11.87 1.14 1.86
C VAL A 186 -12.58 1.83 3.02
N PHE A 187 -13.45 1.12 3.72
CA PHE A 187 -14.23 1.70 4.81
C PHE A 187 -13.49 1.75 6.14
N GLU A 188 -12.58 0.81 6.39
CA GLU A 188 -11.86 0.70 7.67
C GLU A 188 -10.67 1.68 7.75
N ILE A 189 -9.85 1.77 6.69
CA ILE A 189 -8.60 2.50 6.74
C ILE A 189 -8.42 3.57 5.66
N GLY A 190 -9.29 3.60 4.64
CA GLY A 190 -9.18 4.56 3.54
C GLY A 190 -9.51 5.97 3.99
N GLU A 191 -8.58 6.93 3.86
CA GLU A 191 -8.82 8.34 4.17
C GLU A 191 -9.00 9.15 2.89
N LYS A 192 -8.25 8.79 1.84
CA LYS A 192 -8.40 9.32 0.50
C LYS A 192 -8.50 8.17 -0.49
N VAL A 193 -9.43 8.24 -1.41
CA VAL A 193 -9.73 7.16 -2.35
C VAL A 193 -9.70 7.68 -3.77
N LEU A 194 -8.93 7.00 -4.61
CA LEU A 194 -8.85 7.19 -6.05
C LEU A 194 -9.47 5.98 -6.76
N PHE A 195 -10.54 6.18 -7.50
CA PHE A 195 -11.18 5.11 -8.27
C PHE A 195 -10.70 5.12 -9.71
N ILE A 196 -10.08 4.01 -10.14
CA ILE A 196 -9.64 3.77 -11.51
C ILE A 196 -10.63 2.83 -12.21
N HIS A 197 -11.18 3.31 -13.30
CA HIS A 197 -12.09 2.56 -14.15
C HIS A 197 -11.61 2.61 -15.60
N GLU A 198 -11.43 1.45 -16.24
CA GLU A 198 -10.98 1.32 -17.64
C GLU A 198 -9.75 2.17 -18.00
N GLY A 199 -8.80 2.27 -17.08
CA GLY A 199 -7.56 3.01 -17.27
C GLY A 199 -7.64 4.52 -17.05
N HIS A 200 -8.77 5.06 -16.59
CA HIS A 200 -8.99 6.47 -16.30
C HIS A 200 -9.27 6.72 -14.81
N LYS A 201 -8.94 7.92 -14.33
CA LYS A 201 -9.45 8.40 -13.05
C LYS A 201 -10.93 8.75 -13.19
N GLU A 202 -11.78 7.94 -12.60
CA GLU A 202 -13.22 8.09 -12.68
C GLU A 202 -13.79 8.87 -11.49
N TRP A 203 -13.16 8.76 -10.33
CA TRP A 203 -13.57 9.46 -9.12
C TRP A 203 -12.41 9.60 -8.13
N GLU A 204 -12.47 10.64 -7.31
CA GLU A 204 -11.54 10.90 -6.20
C GLU A 204 -12.30 11.60 -5.07
N GLY A 205 -12.06 11.20 -3.81
CA GLY A 205 -12.68 11.78 -2.62
C GLY A 205 -12.27 11.06 -1.35
N SER A 206 -12.95 11.36 -0.24
CA SER A 206 -12.75 10.69 1.05
C SER A 206 -13.60 9.40 1.15
N ASN A 207 -13.32 8.58 2.17
CA ASN A 207 -14.14 7.41 2.49
C ASN A 207 -15.56 7.79 2.99
N GLU A 208 -15.74 9.00 3.50
CA GLU A 208 -17.06 9.52 3.86
C GLU A 208 -17.85 9.89 2.60
N GLU A 209 -17.23 10.60 1.66
CA GLU A 209 -17.86 11.04 0.41
C GLU A 209 -18.23 9.86 -0.51
N ILE A 210 -17.48 8.76 -0.46
CA ILE A 210 -17.67 7.59 -1.33
C ILE A 210 -19.06 6.97 -1.15
N MET A 211 -19.62 7.02 0.07
CA MET A 211 -20.95 6.46 0.38
C MET A 211 -22.10 7.24 -0.26
N TYR A 212 -21.91 8.52 -0.50
CA TYR A 212 -22.93 9.44 -1.01
C TYR A 212 -22.72 9.83 -2.48
N THR A 213 -21.72 9.25 -3.11
CA THR A 213 -21.40 9.60 -4.51
C THR A 213 -22.53 9.23 -5.47
N ASN A 214 -22.75 10.08 -6.45
CA ASN A 214 -23.65 9.83 -7.59
C ASN A 214 -22.91 9.19 -8.79
N ASN A 215 -21.60 8.90 -8.67
CA ASN A 215 -20.85 8.27 -9.74
C ASN A 215 -21.36 6.85 -9.99
N LYS A 216 -21.89 6.60 -11.18
CA LYS A 216 -22.54 5.33 -11.53
C LYS A 216 -21.56 4.17 -11.53
N ALA A 217 -20.38 4.31 -12.14
CA ALA A 217 -19.37 3.26 -12.24
C ALA A 217 -18.84 2.88 -10.85
N LEU A 218 -18.59 3.86 -9.99
CA LEU A 218 -18.17 3.63 -8.62
C LEU A 218 -19.27 2.93 -7.80
N ASN A 219 -20.51 3.36 -7.94
CA ASN A 219 -21.64 2.72 -7.28
C ASN A 219 -21.82 1.25 -7.71
N GLU A 220 -21.69 0.96 -9.01
CA GLU A 220 -21.72 -0.42 -9.51
C GLU A 220 -20.58 -1.27 -8.96
N PHE A 221 -19.40 -0.66 -8.75
CA PHE A 221 -18.26 -1.33 -8.16
C PHE A 221 -18.44 -1.61 -6.65
N LEU A 222 -18.81 -0.59 -5.87
CA LEU A 222 -18.97 -0.67 -4.42
C LEU A 222 -20.13 -1.60 -4.00
N PHE A 223 -21.28 -1.45 -4.69
CA PHE A 223 -22.52 -2.14 -4.33
C PHE A 223 -22.82 -3.33 -5.24
N SER A 224 -21.79 -3.96 -5.79
CA SER A 224 -21.92 -5.18 -6.58
C SER A 224 -22.50 -6.35 -5.77
N SER A 225 -22.21 -6.44 -4.46
CA SER A 225 -22.74 -7.47 -3.58
C SER A 225 -24.13 -7.11 -3.02
N LYS A 226 -24.96 -8.13 -2.74
CA LYS A 226 -26.28 -7.95 -2.12
C LYS A 226 -26.18 -7.28 -0.74
N LEU A 227 -25.16 -7.64 0.04
CA LEU A 227 -24.93 -7.08 1.37
C LEU A 227 -24.67 -5.57 1.31
N ASN A 228 -23.76 -5.15 0.44
CA ASN A 228 -23.40 -3.74 0.29
C ASN A 228 -24.60 -2.90 -0.18
N ARG A 229 -25.47 -3.46 -1.05
CA ARG A 229 -26.73 -2.80 -1.45
C ARG A 229 -27.68 -2.58 -0.27
N MET A 230 -27.84 -3.60 0.59
CA MET A 230 -28.68 -3.48 1.79
C MET A 230 -28.15 -2.45 2.80
N VAL A 231 -26.84 -2.32 2.93
CA VAL A 231 -26.21 -1.28 3.77
C VAL A 231 -26.53 0.12 3.24
N ARG A 232 -26.38 0.34 1.93
CA ARG A 232 -26.72 1.63 1.30
C ARG A 232 -28.18 2.03 1.49
N GLU A 233 -29.11 1.08 1.28
CA GLU A 233 -30.55 1.32 1.45
C GLU A 233 -30.92 1.72 2.88
N LYS A 234 -30.23 1.15 3.88
CA LYS A 234 -30.43 1.51 5.30
C LYS A 234 -29.85 2.87 5.66
N LEU A 235 -28.71 3.22 5.08
CA LEU A 235 -28.06 4.53 5.32
C LEU A 235 -28.81 5.66 4.61
N GLY A 236 -29.31 5.44 3.39
CA GLY A 236 -30.10 6.41 2.64
C GLY A 236 -31.42 6.78 3.33
N LYS A 237 -32.05 5.85 4.06
CA LYS A 237 -33.27 6.11 4.84
C LYS A 237 -33.04 6.94 6.11
N LYS A 238 -31.80 6.99 6.64
CA LYS A 238 -31.47 7.82 7.81
C LYS A 238 -31.16 9.29 7.48
N SER A 239 -30.96 9.62 6.23
CA SER A 239 -30.69 11.01 5.78
C SER A 239 -31.97 11.76 5.33
N GLU A 240 -33.15 11.09 5.37
CA GLU A 240 -34.45 11.68 5.03
C GLU A 240 -35.36 11.88 6.29
N GLU A 241 -34.87 11.49 7.47
CA GLU A 241 -35.48 11.80 8.78
C GLU A 241 -34.68 12.94 9.49
#